data_044b05c669e6605c13c33e0c6cee0ea5
#
_entry.id   044b05c669e6605c13c33e0c6cee0ea5
#
_cell.length_a   1.000
_cell.length_b   1.000
_cell.length_c   1.000
_cell.angle_alpha   90.00
_cell.angle_beta   90.00
_cell.angle_gamma   90.00
#
_symmetry.space_group_name_H-M   'P 1'
#
loop_
_entity.id
_entity.type
_entity.pdbx_description
1 polymer ?
#
loop_
_entity_poly.entity_id
_entity_poly.type
_entity_poly.pdbx_seq_one_letter_code
_entity_poly.pdbx_strand_id
1 'polypeptide(L)'
;MVVLDTNVIIDYLIGKEDAVREVNSYRKSDLSTTFVNEYELLKNTNRKIMEDVIQNLRVYHSTDLSARAAAKAYQELKLSGKMMSDNDLLIFGICVANDELLITQDKAFAYLKSRNVKIMR
;
A
#
# COMPACT_ATOMS: atom_id res chain seq x y z
N MET A 1 -1.28 -12.66 3.92
CA MET A 1 -1.02 -11.88 2.69
C MET A 1 -0.49 -10.50 3.04
N VAL A 2 0.23 -9.89 2.16
CA VAL A 2 0.74 -8.53 2.35
C VAL A 2 0.30 -7.65 1.19
N VAL A 3 0.09 -6.37 1.48
CA VAL A 3 -0.24 -5.35 0.47
C VAL A 3 1.02 -4.55 0.19
N LEU A 4 1.43 -4.49 -1.06
CA LEU A 4 2.61 -3.72 -1.47
C LEU A 4 2.19 -2.31 -1.88
N ASP A 5 2.81 -1.30 -1.28
CA ASP A 5 2.61 0.08 -1.66
C ASP A 5 3.28 0.37 -3.01
N THR A 6 2.84 1.41 -3.69
CA THR A 6 3.32 1.78 -5.03
C THR A 6 4.84 1.91 -5.08
N ASN A 7 5.44 2.60 -4.11
CA ASN A 7 6.89 2.82 -4.08
C ASN A 7 7.68 1.51 -3.95
N VAL A 8 7.15 0.53 -3.22
CA VAL A 8 7.78 -0.78 -3.08
C VAL A 8 7.72 -1.55 -4.40
N ILE A 9 6.59 -1.51 -5.08
CA ILE A 9 6.42 -2.17 -6.38
C ILE A 9 7.38 -1.59 -7.41
N ILE A 10 7.43 -0.26 -7.51
CA ILE A 10 8.31 0.42 -8.47
C ILE A 10 9.78 0.09 -8.19
N ASP A 11 10.20 0.17 -6.94
CA ASP A 11 11.58 -0.11 -6.57
C ASP A 11 11.95 -1.58 -6.80
N TYR A 12 11.00 -2.49 -6.60
CA TYR A 12 11.20 -3.90 -6.93
C TYR A 12 11.44 -4.07 -8.44
N LEU A 13 10.64 -3.39 -9.26
CA LEU A 13 10.74 -3.51 -10.72
C LEU A 13 12.06 -2.97 -11.28
N ILE A 14 12.60 -1.90 -10.70
CA ILE A 14 13.89 -1.34 -11.12
C ILE A 14 15.07 -2.02 -10.44
N GLY A 15 14.82 -3.04 -9.63
CA GLY A 15 15.86 -3.87 -9.05
C GLY A 15 16.55 -3.30 -7.83
N LYS A 16 15.93 -2.35 -7.13
CA LYS A 16 16.51 -1.85 -5.87
C LYS A 16 16.59 -2.98 -4.85
N GLU A 17 17.79 -3.18 -4.32
CA GLU A 17 18.11 -4.35 -3.50
C GLU A 17 17.20 -4.53 -2.30
N ASP A 18 16.90 -3.47 -1.57
CA ASP A 18 16.06 -3.55 -0.37
C ASP A 18 14.63 -3.97 -0.73
N ALA A 19 14.07 -3.43 -1.80
CA ALA A 19 12.74 -3.77 -2.25
C ALA A 19 12.68 -5.21 -2.76
N VAL A 20 13.68 -5.63 -3.53
CA VAL A 20 13.77 -7.01 -4.03
C VAL A 20 13.83 -8.00 -2.86
N ARG A 21 14.66 -7.71 -1.86
CA ARG A 21 14.78 -8.55 -0.68
C ARG A 21 13.46 -8.63 0.09
N GLU A 22 12.80 -7.50 0.30
CA GLU A 22 11.53 -7.46 1.03
C GLU A 22 10.46 -8.27 0.31
N VAL A 23 10.26 -8.01 -0.98
CA VAL A 23 9.23 -8.69 -1.77
C VAL A 23 9.50 -10.19 -1.85
N ASN A 24 10.76 -10.57 -2.07
CA ASN A 24 11.12 -11.99 -2.19
C ASN A 24 11.03 -12.74 -0.86
N SER A 25 10.90 -12.05 0.27
CA SER A 25 10.70 -12.70 1.56
C SER A 25 9.28 -13.27 1.74
N TYR A 26 8.36 -12.92 0.85
CA TYR A 26 6.99 -13.42 0.86
C TYR A 26 6.76 -14.36 -0.31
N ARG A 27 5.80 -15.29 -0.16
CA ARG A 27 5.40 -16.16 -1.28
C ARG A 27 4.65 -15.31 -2.30
N LYS A 28 4.85 -15.62 -3.59
CA LYS A 28 4.16 -14.87 -4.67
C LYS A 28 2.65 -14.89 -4.51
N SER A 29 2.10 -16.00 -4.04
CA SER A 29 0.66 -16.13 -3.81
C SER A 29 0.13 -15.25 -2.69
N ASP A 30 1.02 -14.72 -1.84
CA ASP A 30 0.65 -13.85 -0.72
C ASP A 30 0.80 -12.35 -1.05
N LEU A 31 1.24 -12.02 -2.26
CA LEU A 31 1.44 -10.63 -2.67
C LEU A 31 0.14 -10.03 -3.20
N SER A 32 -0.16 -8.84 -2.75
CA SER A 32 -1.34 -8.09 -3.16
C SER A 32 -1.04 -6.61 -3.22
N THR A 33 -1.98 -5.85 -3.73
CA THR A 33 -1.96 -4.39 -3.69
C THR A 33 -3.41 -3.90 -3.62
N THR A 34 -3.63 -2.58 -3.69
CA THR A 34 -4.99 -2.04 -3.67
C THR A 34 -5.32 -1.38 -5.00
N PHE A 35 -6.61 -1.12 -5.23
CA PHE A 35 -7.03 -0.41 -6.43
C PHE A 35 -6.46 1.02 -6.49
N VAL A 36 -6.17 1.63 -5.33
CA VAL A 36 -5.53 2.96 -5.29
C VAL A 36 -4.12 2.87 -5.84
N ASN A 37 -3.37 1.84 -5.41
CA ASN A 37 -2.03 1.58 -5.95
C ASN A 37 -2.08 1.25 -7.44
N GLU A 38 -3.09 0.49 -7.86
CA GLU A 38 -3.31 0.19 -9.28
C GLU A 38 -3.43 1.47 -10.08
N TYR A 39 -4.27 2.41 -9.62
CA TYR A 39 -4.42 3.72 -10.25
C TYR A 39 -3.07 4.46 -10.33
N GLU A 40 -2.32 4.48 -9.22
CA GLU A 40 -1.02 5.16 -9.18
C GLU A 40 -0.01 4.53 -10.14
N LEU A 41 0.00 3.21 -10.23
CA LEU A 41 0.87 2.49 -11.16
C LEU A 41 0.48 2.75 -12.62
N LEU A 42 -0.81 2.74 -12.93
CA LEU A 42 -1.30 2.95 -14.29
C LEU A 42 -1.08 4.37 -14.81
N LYS A 43 -0.87 5.35 -13.93
CA LYS A 43 -0.47 6.69 -14.33
C LYS A 43 0.97 6.74 -14.83
N ASN A 44 1.76 5.71 -14.57
CA ASN A 44 3.15 5.66 -14.97
C ASN A 44 3.27 5.57 -16.49
N THR A 45 4.35 6.13 -17.05
CA THR A 45 4.58 6.14 -18.50
C THR A 45 4.81 4.75 -19.08
N ASN A 46 5.28 3.79 -18.28
CA ASN A 46 5.48 2.40 -18.70
C ASN A 46 4.25 1.55 -18.43
N ARG A 47 3.12 1.97 -18.95
CA ARG A 47 1.82 1.36 -18.66
C ARG A 47 1.78 -0.14 -18.92
N LYS A 48 2.42 -0.61 -20.00
CA LYS A 48 2.41 -2.03 -20.33
C LYS A 48 3.07 -2.88 -19.24
N ILE A 49 4.20 -2.42 -18.72
CA ILE A 49 4.90 -3.10 -17.62
C ILE A 49 4.02 -3.10 -16.38
N MET A 50 3.37 -1.98 -16.10
CA MET A 50 2.49 -1.87 -14.93
C MET A 50 1.28 -2.78 -15.04
N GLU A 51 0.69 -2.89 -16.23
CA GLU A 51 -0.42 -3.83 -16.48
C GLU A 51 0.02 -5.28 -16.19
N ASP A 52 1.20 -5.67 -16.67
CA ASP A 52 1.72 -7.03 -16.45
C ASP A 52 1.92 -7.31 -14.96
N VAL A 53 2.42 -6.33 -14.22
CA VAL A 53 2.62 -6.46 -12.77
C VAL A 53 1.27 -6.63 -12.05
N ILE A 54 0.31 -5.78 -12.38
CA ILE A 54 -1.02 -5.81 -11.74
C ILE A 54 -1.71 -7.14 -11.97
N GLN A 55 -1.57 -7.74 -13.16
CA GLN A 55 -2.15 -9.04 -13.47
C GLN A 55 -1.62 -10.17 -12.58
N ASN A 56 -0.42 -9.99 -12.03
CA ASN A 56 0.20 -11.01 -11.18
C ASN A 56 -0.02 -10.74 -9.68
N LEU A 57 -0.80 -9.71 -9.34
CA LEU A 57 -1.10 -9.37 -7.97
C LEU A 57 -2.61 -9.48 -7.72
N ARG A 58 -2.96 -9.88 -6.51
CA ARG A 58 -4.33 -9.71 -6.04
C ARG A 58 -4.56 -8.23 -5.79
N VAL A 59 -5.70 -7.69 -6.25
CA VAL A 59 -6.04 -6.28 -6.06
C VAL A 59 -7.25 -6.18 -5.14
N TYR A 60 -7.07 -5.53 -3.99
CA TYR A 60 -8.16 -5.23 -3.06
C TYR A 60 -8.86 -3.94 -3.47
N HIS A 61 -10.18 -3.95 -3.35
CA HIS A 61 -11.01 -2.80 -3.69
C HIS A 61 -11.52 -2.09 -2.44
N SER A 62 -12.02 -0.87 -2.64
CA SER A 62 -12.70 -0.13 -1.56
C SER A 62 -14.00 -0.81 -1.16
N THR A 63 -14.29 -0.72 0.13
CA THR A 63 -15.56 -1.18 0.71
C THR A 63 -16.04 -0.13 1.70
N ASP A 64 -17.26 -0.29 2.18
CA ASP A 64 -17.77 0.57 3.25
C ASP A 64 -16.86 0.51 4.48
N LEU A 65 -16.40 -0.69 4.86
CA LEU A 65 -15.49 -0.84 5.99
C LEU A 65 -14.17 -0.11 5.77
N SER A 66 -13.63 -0.17 4.56
CA SER A 66 -12.36 0.50 4.26
C SER A 66 -12.51 2.02 4.31
N ALA A 67 -13.63 2.55 3.82
CA ALA A 67 -13.90 3.98 3.89
C ALA A 67 -14.01 4.47 5.34
N ARG A 68 -14.67 3.69 6.19
CA ARG A 68 -14.82 4.03 7.61
C ARG A 68 -13.48 3.99 8.34
N ALA A 69 -12.66 2.99 8.05
CA ALA A 69 -11.32 2.89 8.65
C ALA A 69 -10.43 4.07 8.23
N ALA A 70 -10.47 4.45 6.95
CA ALA A 70 -9.72 5.60 6.45
C ALA A 70 -10.19 6.90 7.11
N ALA A 71 -11.49 7.12 7.22
CA ALA A 71 -12.07 8.32 7.84
C ALA A 71 -11.69 8.40 9.32
N LYS A 72 -11.71 7.29 10.03
CA LYS A 72 -11.30 7.24 11.44
C LYS A 72 -9.83 7.64 11.58
N ALA A 73 -8.97 7.10 10.73
CA ALA A 73 -7.54 7.43 10.73
C ALA A 73 -7.33 8.92 10.44
N TYR A 74 -8.05 9.48 9.47
CA TYR A 74 -8.00 10.91 9.17
C TYR A 74 -8.32 11.75 10.42
N GLN A 75 -9.41 11.41 11.11
CA GLN A 75 -9.84 12.16 12.28
C GLN A 75 -8.83 12.09 13.42
N GLU A 76 -8.26 10.91 13.66
CA GLU A 76 -7.23 10.74 14.70
C GLU A 76 -5.96 11.54 14.38
N LEU A 77 -5.54 11.55 13.11
CA LEU A 77 -4.38 12.34 12.69
C LEU A 77 -4.63 13.83 12.86
N LYS A 78 -5.82 14.29 12.50
CA LYS A 78 -6.20 15.69 12.63
C LYS A 78 -6.10 16.16 14.08
N LEU A 79 -6.56 15.32 15.02
CA LEU A 79 -6.48 15.63 16.44
C LEU A 79 -5.04 15.73 16.94
N SER A 80 -4.11 15.00 16.35
CA SER A 80 -2.68 15.06 16.73
C SER A 80 -1.87 16.01 15.85
N GLY A 81 -2.53 16.80 15.00
CA GLY A 81 -1.84 17.80 14.16
C GLY A 81 -1.03 17.19 13.03
N LYS A 82 -1.37 15.99 12.60
CA LYS A 82 -0.68 15.29 11.50
C LYS A 82 -1.57 15.25 10.27
N MET A 83 -0.94 15.11 9.11
CA MET A 83 -1.65 15.00 7.83
C MET A 83 -1.04 13.89 6.98
N MET A 84 -1.92 13.18 6.26
CA MET A 84 -1.54 12.24 5.21
C MET A 84 -2.44 12.48 4.01
N SER A 85 -1.97 12.09 2.82
CA SER A 85 -2.78 12.23 1.61
C SER A 85 -4.00 11.31 1.68
N ASP A 86 -5.06 11.68 0.96
CA ASP A 86 -6.26 10.84 0.89
C ASP A 86 -5.94 9.47 0.29
N ASN A 87 -5.09 9.41 -0.72
CA ASN A 87 -4.69 8.13 -1.31
C ASN A 87 -4.07 7.21 -0.27
N ASP A 88 -3.15 7.73 0.54
CA ASP A 88 -2.49 6.93 1.58
C ASP A 88 -3.49 6.45 2.63
N LEU A 89 -4.42 7.31 3.03
CA LEU A 89 -5.44 6.92 4.01
C LEU A 89 -6.40 5.87 3.45
N LEU A 90 -6.76 5.97 2.16
CA LEU A 90 -7.61 4.96 1.52
C LEU A 90 -6.89 3.62 1.42
N ILE A 91 -5.60 3.62 1.07
CA ILE A 91 -4.79 2.40 1.06
C ILE A 91 -4.77 1.78 2.46
N PHE A 92 -4.49 2.58 3.47
CA PHE A 92 -4.48 2.12 4.86
C PHE A 92 -5.84 1.52 5.28
N GLY A 93 -6.92 2.21 4.93
CA GLY A 93 -8.27 1.75 5.26
C GLY A 93 -8.57 0.39 4.65
N ILE A 94 -8.14 0.14 3.41
CA ILE A 94 -8.30 -1.15 2.75
C ILE A 94 -7.52 -2.23 3.50
N CYS A 95 -6.30 -1.93 3.92
CA CYS A 95 -5.49 -2.88 4.68
C CYS A 95 -6.14 -3.24 6.01
N VAL A 96 -6.66 -2.25 6.73
CA VAL A 96 -7.35 -2.48 8.01
C VAL A 96 -8.60 -3.33 7.79
N ALA A 97 -9.40 -2.99 6.78
CA ALA A 97 -10.66 -3.70 6.52
C ALA A 97 -10.44 -5.18 6.17
N ASN A 98 -9.29 -5.51 5.60
CA ASN A 98 -8.93 -6.88 5.20
C ASN A 98 -7.94 -7.53 6.17
N ASP A 99 -7.58 -6.84 7.24
CA ASP A 99 -6.57 -7.27 8.22
C ASP A 99 -5.25 -7.68 7.54
N GLU A 100 -4.80 -6.88 6.59
CA GLU A 100 -3.57 -7.12 5.86
C GLU A 100 -2.45 -6.20 6.35
N LEU A 101 -1.21 -6.63 6.12
CA LEU A 101 -0.03 -5.84 6.43
C LEU A 101 0.37 -5.03 5.20
N LEU A 102 0.42 -3.71 5.34
CA LEU A 102 0.93 -2.82 4.30
C LEU A 102 2.44 -2.74 4.39
N ILE A 103 3.12 -3.02 3.28
CA ILE A 103 4.57 -2.84 3.14
C ILE A 103 4.79 -1.54 2.37
N THR A 104 5.45 -0.58 3.00
CA THR A 104 5.66 0.75 2.42
C THR A 104 7.04 1.30 2.77
N GLN A 105 7.51 2.25 2.00
CA GLN A 105 8.71 3.02 2.30
C GLN A 105 8.38 4.43 2.79
N ASP A 106 7.11 4.79 2.78
CA ASP A 106 6.67 6.13 3.19
C ASP A 106 6.57 6.22 4.71
N LYS A 107 7.45 7.04 5.29
CA LYS A 107 7.55 7.20 6.75
C LYS A 107 6.31 7.86 7.36
N ALA A 108 5.49 8.56 6.56
CA ALA A 108 4.27 9.17 7.08
C ALA A 108 3.31 8.13 7.67
N PHE A 109 3.33 6.90 7.17
CA PHE A 109 2.50 5.82 7.72
C PHE A 109 2.82 5.51 9.20
N ALA A 110 3.99 5.90 9.68
CA ALA A 110 4.32 5.73 11.11
C ALA A 110 3.41 6.55 12.02
N TYR A 111 2.83 7.65 11.51
CA TYR A 111 1.90 8.47 12.30
C TYR A 111 0.67 7.68 12.75
N LEU A 112 0.30 6.64 12.04
CA LEU A 112 -0.89 5.83 12.32
C LEU A 112 -0.68 4.85 13.47
N LYS A 113 0.56 4.54 13.82
CA LYS A 113 0.94 3.64 14.92
C LYS A 113 0.16 2.33 14.85
N SER A 114 0.04 1.77 13.65
CA SER A 114 -0.79 0.61 13.39
C SER A 114 0.04 -0.65 13.18
N ARG A 115 -0.47 -1.78 13.66
CA ARG A 115 0.10 -3.11 13.38
C ARG A 115 -0.06 -3.51 11.91
N ASN A 116 -0.94 -2.83 11.17
CA ASN A 116 -1.18 -3.12 9.76
C ASN A 116 -0.18 -2.43 8.83
N VAL A 117 0.87 -1.82 9.38
CA VAL A 117 1.89 -1.13 8.60
C VAL A 117 3.27 -1.62 8.96
N LYS A 118 4.06 -1.97 7.94
CA LYS A 118 5.49 -2.22 8.06
C LYS A 118 6.22 -1.25 7.15
N ILE A 119 7.04 -0.38 7.74
CA ILE A 119 7.84 0.58 6.98
C ILE A 119 9.20 -0.04 6.73
N MET A 120 9.58 -0.14 5.47
CA MET A 120 10.92 -0.59 5.08
C MET A 120 11.94 0.46 5.46
N ARG A 121 13.11 0.01 5.82
CA ARG A 121 14.22 0.89 6.19
C ARG A 121 14.97 1.41 4.99
#